data_40bad602270ce4a9994c8ae47bdfa090
#
_entry.id   40bad602270ce4a9994c8ae47bdfa090
#
_cell.length_a   1.000
_cell.length_b   1.000
_cell.length_c   1.000
_cell.angle_alpha   90.00
_cell.angle_beta   90.00
_cell.angle_gamma   90.00
#
_symmetry.space_group_name_H-M   'P 1'
#
loop_
_entity.id
_entity.type
_entity.pdbx_description
1 polymer ?
#
loop_
_entity_poly.entity_id
_entity_poly.type
_entity_poly.pdbx_seq_one_letter_code
_entity_poly.pdbx_strand_id
1 'polypeptide(L)'
;TSTTRSGLIVKFNRLLASLLLVSILASCGSTETNTTKEVELTISAAASLQDALEELQKNYEKEHTNIKIIYNFGGSGALQQQILNGAPVDLFFSASQDKFDELVKEGLINNTKETDLLANELVLIVPNNNEKQIQSFEDLTKAEKIALGTPETVPAGQYGVESLQNMKLWSAVESKIVYTKDVRQVLTYTETENVDAGIVYKTDALVSDKVSVVASANEDTHTPIIYPVGVIKDSKHVKEAEDFYHFLQSDEAMKVFEKYGFQGAN
;
A
#
# COMPACT_ATOMS: atom_id res chain seq x y z
N THR A 1 14.33 -88.20 -33.62
CA THR A 1 13.55 -88.18 -32.38
C THR A 1 14.20 -87.24 -31.37
N SER A 2 13.98 -85.94 -31.53
CA SER A 2 14.41 -84.96 -30.56
C SER A 2 13.50 -83.72 -30.66
N THR A 3 12.39 -83.76 -29.91
CA THR A 3 11.55 -82.54 -29.78
C THR A 3 10.64 -82.66 -28.55
N THR A 4 11.19 -82.63 -27.32
CA THR A 4 10.32 -82.48 -26.11
C THR A 4 11.08 -81.99 -24.88
N ARG A 5 12.19 -81.24 -25.02
CA ARG A 5 12.90 -80.69 -23.85
C ARG A 5 12.96 -79.16 -23.77
N SER A 6 12.54 -78.42 -24.79
CA SER A 6 12.61 -76.96 -24.81
C SER A 6 11.35 -76.24 -24.32
N GLY A 7 10.24 -76.91 -24.11
CA GLY A 7 8.96 -76.30 -23.70
C GLY A 7 8.81 -76.06 -22.19
N LEU A 8 9.56 -76.80 -21.35
CA LEU A 8 9.38 -76.75 -19.91
C LEU A 8 10.19 -75.61 -19.26
N ILE A 9 11.35 -75.31 -19.82
CA ILE A 9 12.24 -74.23 -19.29
C ILE A 9 11.68 -72.85 -19.57
N VAL A 10 11.02 -72.66 -20.71
CA VAL A 10 10.43 -71.37 -21.11
C VAL A 10 9.18 -71.03 -20.26
N LYS A 11 8.42 -72.05 -19.80
CA LYS A 11 7.26 -71.80 -18.93
C LYS A 11 7.67 -71.47 -17.48
N PHE A 12 8.77 -72.04 -16.98
CA PHE A 12 9.24 -71.79 -15.63
C PHE A 12 9.86 -70.35 -15.50
N ASN A 13 10.58 -69.88 -16.52
CA ASN A 13 11.13 -68.52 -16.53
C ASN A 13 10.06 -67.44 -16.70
N ARG A 14 8.91 -67.75 -17.31
CA ARG A 14 7.79 -66.79 -17.40
C ARG A 14 7.00 -66.66 -16.08
N LEU A 15 6.97 -67.71 -15.25
CA LEU A 15 6.33 -67.68 -13.94
C LEU A 15 7.19 -66.92 -12.89
N LEU A 16 8.54 -67.03 -12.96
CA LEU A 16 9.42 -66.28 -12.07
C LEU A 16 9.49 -64.81 -12.42
N ALA A 17 9.39 -64.43 -13.72
CA ALA A 17 9.37 -63.07 -14.16
C ALA A 17 8.05 -62.35 -13.78
N SER A 18 6.94 -63.06 -13.66
CA SER A 18 5.65 -62.48 -13.23
C SER A 18 5.55 -62.26 -11.71
N LEU A 19 6.36 -62.97 -10.91
CA LEU A 19 6.34 -62.81 -9.43
C LEU A 19 7.27 -61.70 -8.95
N LEU A 20 8.25 -61.25 -9.76
CA LEU A 20 9.13 -60.14 -9.44
C LEU A 20 8.56 -58.79 -9.84
N LEU A 21 7.49 -58.72 -10.61
CA LEU A 21 6.89 -57.45 -11.07
C LEU A 21 5.78 -56.92 -10.17
N VAL A 22 5.34 -57.70 -9.15
CA VAL A 22 4.27 -57.31 -8.21
C VAL A 22 4.80 -56.66 -6.93
N SER A 23 6.13 -56.69 -6.70
CA SER A 23 6.73 -56.15 -5.46
C SER A 23 7.21 -54.70 -5.54
N ILE A 24 7.01 -53.97 -6.66
CA ILE A 24 7.48 -52.59 -6.82
C ILE A 24 6.34 -51.54 -6.77
N LEU A 25 5.09 -51.97 -6.56
CA LEU A 25 3.91 -51.07 -6.53
C LEU A 25 3.42 -50.71 -5.13
N ALA A 26 4.22 -50.95 -4.09
CA ALA A 26 3.80 -50.68 -2.70
C ALA A 26 4.74 -49.64 -1.99
N SER A 27 5.33 -48.69 -2.74
CA SER A 27 6.08 -47.61 -2.10
C SER A 27 5.92 -46.30 -2.90
N CYS A 28 4.68 -45.89 -3.18
CA CYS A 28 4.32 -44.50 -3.33
C CYS A 28 3.47 -44.15 -2.13
N GLY A 29 4.12 -44.03 -0.97
CA GLY A 29 3.64 -43.15 0.06
C GLY A 29 3.66 -41.76 -0.50
N SER A 30 2.53 -41.27 -1.03
CA SER A 30 2.31 -39.85 -1.25
C SER A 30 2.44 -39.20 0.12
N THR A 31 3.65 -38.71 0.41
CA THR A 31 3.77 -37.60 1.34
C THR A 31 3.01 -36.48 0.65
N GLU A 32 1.75 -36.28 1.01
CA GLU A 32 1.08 -35.01 0.79
C GLU A 32 1.93 -33.99 1.54
N THR A 33 2.93 -33.43 0.87
CA THR A 33 3.44 -32.11 1.22
C THR A 33 2.23 -31.21 1.05
N ASN A 34 1.57 -30.90 2.16
CA ASN A 34 0.63 -29.81 2.29
C ASN A 34 1.42 -28.51 1.97
N THR A 35 1.76 -28.31 0.71
CA THR A 35 2.22 -27.01 0.22
C THR A 35 0.98 -26.12 0.30
N THR A 36 0.84 -25.42 1.42
CA THR A 36 -0.10 -24.32 1.53
C THR A 36 0.15 -23.45 0.33
N LYS A 37 -0.86 -23.34 -0.55
CA LYS A 37 -0.77 -22.57 -1.78
C LYS A 37 -0.44 -21.12 -1.40
N GLU A 38 0.63 -20.57 -1.97
CA GLU A 38 0.97 -19.16 -1.79
C GLU A 38 -0.18 -18.28 -2.29
N VAL A 39 -0.57 -17.32 -1.49
CA VAL A 39 -1.60 -16.32 -1.77
C VAL A 39 -0.94 -14.96 -1.88
N GLU A 40 -1.15 -14.31 -2.99
CA GLU A 40 -0.69 -12.95 -3.24
C GLU A 40 -1.84 -11.97 -2.96
N LEU A 41 -1.64 -11.08 -1.98
CA LEU A 41 -2.57 -9.99 -1.67
C LEU A 41 -2.11 -8.69 -2.31
N THR A 42 -2.94 -8.10 -3.14
CA THR A 42 -2.69 -6.79 -3.73
C THR A 42 -3.39 -5.70 -2.92
N ILE A 43 -2.61 -4.74 -2.43
CA ILE A 43 -3.10 -3.64 -1.61
C ILE A 43 -2.81 -2.32 -2.31
N SER A 44 -3.85 -1.59 -2.67
CA SER A 44 -3.73 -0.21 -3.12
C SER A 44 -3.71 0.71 -1.90
N ALA A 45 -2.63 1.48 -1.72
CA ALA A 45 -2.43 2.31 -0.55
C ALA A 45 -1.88 3.69 -0.91
N ALA A 46 -2.31 4.71 -0.16
CA ALA A 46 -1.77 6.05 -0.29
C ALA A 46 -0.23 6.04 -0.14
N ALA A 47 0.47 6.78 -1.00
CA ALA A 47 1.94 6.82 -1.04
C ALA A 47 2.58 7.19 0.31
N SER A 48 1.91 8.00 1.12
CA SER A 48 2.37 8.38 2.47
C SER A 48 2.48 7.21 3.46
N LEU A 49 1.82 6.09 3.20
CA LEU A 49 1.81 4.89 4.04
C LEU A 49 3.00 3.95 3.76
N GLN A 50 3.80 4.22 2.73
CA GLN A 50 4.77 3.26 2.17
C GLN A 50 5.68 2.67 3.24
N ASP A 51 6.43 3.49 3.98
CA ASP A 51 7.44 3.00 4.93
C ASP A 51 6.83 2.18 6.07
N ALA A 52 5.70 2.64 6.61
CA ALA A 52 4.99 1.92 7.66
C ALA A 52 4.44 0.58 7.17
N LEU A 53 3.82 0.56 5.98
CA LEU A 53 3.25 -0.66 5.42
C LEU A 53 4.32 -1.66 4.99
N GLU A 54 5.48 -1.22 4.49
CA GLU A 54 6.61 -2.11 4.17
C GLU A 54 7.20 -2.77 5.43
N GLU A 55 7.24 -2.06 6.57
CA GLU A 55 7.63 -2.66 7.84
C GLU A 55 6.59 -3.67 8.33
N LEU A 56 5.31 -3.33 8.27
CA LEU A 56 4.21 -4.21 8.63
C LEU A 56 4.14 -5.45 7.75
N GLN A 57 4.42 -5.32 6.46
CA GLN A 57 4.54 -6.47 5.55
C GLN A 57 5.58 -7.46 6.05
N LYS A 58 6.79 -6.99 6.39
CA LYS A 58 7.87 -7.85 6.89
C LYS A 58 7.47 -8.59 8.16
N ASN A 59 6.73 -7.94 9.05
CA ASN A 59 6.24 -8.56 10.28
C ASN A 59 5.17 -9.61 9.97
N TYR A 60 4.19 -9.26 9.16
CA TYR A 60 3.07 -10.15 8.82
C TYR A 60 3.51 -11.40 8.05
N GLU A 61 4.36 -11.25 7.04
CA GLU A 61 4.83 -12.37 6.22
C GLU A 61 5.71 -13.37 6.99
N LYS A 62 6.36 -12.96 8.08
CA LYS A 62 7.10 -13.89 8.97
C LYS A 62 6.19 -14.89 9.66
N GLU A 63 4.99 -14.46 10.05
CA GLU A 63 3.99 -15.29 10.74
C GLU A 63 3.04 -15.98 9.77
N HIS A 64 2.90 -15.45 8.55
CA HIS A 64 2.01 -15.93 7.49
C HIS A 64 2.82 -16.28 6.24
N THR A 65 3.65 -17.32 6.33
CA THR A 65 4.65 -17.70 5.30
C THR A 65 4.08 -18.08 3.94
N ASN A 66 2.76 -18.32 3.87
CA ASN A 66 2.04 -18.58 2.62
C ASN A 66 1.40 -17.32 2.02
N ILE A 67 1.53 -16.17 2.67
CA ILE A 67 1.01 -14.88 2.18
C ILE A 67 2.16 -14.04 1.65
N LYS A 68 1.95 -13.45 0.48
CA LYS A 68 2.81 -12.45 -0.10
C LYS A 68 2.01 -11.17 -0.34
N ILE A 69 2.46 -10.06 0.21
CA ILE A 69 1.79 -8.77 0.04
C ILE A 69 2.46 -8.00 -1.09
N ILE A 70 1.66 -7.45 -1.99
CA ILE A 70 2.09 -6.57 -3.08
C ILE A 70 1.38 -5.25 -2.93
N TYR A 71 2.15 -4.17 -2.83
CA TYR A 71 1.60 -2.83 -2.76
C TYR A 71 1.58 -2.14 -4.12
N ASN A 72 0.51 -1.40 -4.34
CA ASN A 72 0.38 -0.39 -5.38
C ASN A 72 0.24 0.97 -4.68
N PHE A 73 1.35 1.70 -4.54
CA PHE A 73 1.36 3.01 -3.89
C PHE A 73 1.09 4.13 -4.89
N GLY A 74 0.31 5.12 -4.47
CA GLY A 74 -0.01 6.28 -5.31
C GLY A 74 -0.90 7.30 -4.63
N GLY A 75 -1.35 8.29 -5.38
CA GLY A 75 -2.40 9.21 -4.93
C GLY A 75 -3.73 8.47 -4.79
N SER A 76 -4.43 8.67 -3.66
CA SER A 76 -5.64 7.91 -3.35
C SER A 76 -6.74 8.05 -4.40
N GLY A 77 -6.87 9.21 -5.05
CA GLY A 77 -7.82 9.41 -6.13
C GLY A 77 -7.47 8.63 -7.40
N ALA A 78 -6.18 8.52 -7.75
CA ALA A 78 -5.73 7.70 -8.86
C ALA A 78 -5.96 6.22 -8.59
N LEU A 79 -5.69 5.75 -7.36
CA LEU A 79 -5.93 4.37 -6.93
C LEU A 79 -7.43 4.04 -6.94
N GLN A 80 -8.26 4.95 -6.44
CA GLN A 80 -9.72 4.84 -6.49
C GLN A 80 -10.21 4.67 -7.93
N GLN A 81 -9.72 5.46 -8.89
CA GLN A 81 -10.09 5.34 -10.29
C GLN A 81 -9.66 3.99 -10.89
N GLN A 82 -8.50 3.47 -10.51
CA GLN A 82 -8.08 2.13 -10.93
C GLN A 82 -9.05 1.05 -10.43
N ILE A 83 -9.50 1.15 -9.17
CA ILE A 83 -10.45 0.20 -8.57
C ILE A 83 -11.81 0.31 -9.26
N LEU A 84 -12.32 1.53 -9.51
CA LEU A 84 -13.55 1.75 -10.27
C LEU A 84 -13.49 1.15 -11.68
N ASN A 85 -12.31 1.16 -12.30
CA ASN A 85 -12.06 0.55 -13.61
C ASN A 85 -11.76 -0.95 -13.56
N GLY A 86 -11.94 -1.60 -12.41
CA GLY A 86 -11.84 -3.05 -12.27
C GLY A 86 -10.43 -3.58 -12.01
N ALA A 87 -9.49 -2.75 -11.52
CA ALA A 87 -8.18 -3.25 -11.09
C ALA A 87 -8.34 -4.34 -10.02
N PRO A 88 -7.62 -5.47 -10.12
CA PRO A 88 -7.71 -6.56 -9.16
C PRO A 88 -6.96 -6.19 -7.88
N VAL A 89 -7.69 -5.70 -6.89
CA VAL A 89 -7.18 -5.25 -5.59
C VAL A 89 -7.95 -5.96 -4.47
N ASP A 90 -7.28 -6.29 -3.38
CA ASP A 90 -7.85 -6.98 -2.23
C ASP A 90 -8.18 -6.03 -1.07
N LEU A 91 -7.35 -5.00 -0.84
CA LEU A 91 -7.60 -3.92 0.12
C LEU A 91 -7.32 -2.56 -0.50
N PHE A 92 -8.05 -1.55 -0.02
CA PHE A 92 -7.79 -0.15 -0.31
C PHE A 92 -7.55 0.63 0.99
N PHE A 93 -6.40 1.31 1.09
CA PHE A 93 -6.03 2.16 2.21
C PHE A 93 -5.81 3.58 1.71
N SER A 94 -6.81 4.43 1.89
CA SER A 94 -6.86 5.78 1.35
C SER A 94 -6.34 6.82 2.34
N ALA A 95 -5.86 7.95 1.85
CA ALA A 95 -5.59 9.17 2.62
C ALA A 95 -6.73 10.21 2.49
N SER A 96 -7.90 9.78 2.03
CA SER A 96 -9.06 10.65 1.80
C SER A 96 -10.34 9.86 2.02
N GLN A 97 -11.20 10.35 2.93
CA GLN A 97 -12.51 9.76 3.16
C GLN A 97 -13.40 9.83 1.92
N ASP A 98 -13.50 10.99 1.27
CA ASP A 98 -14.37 11.15 0.09
C ASP A 98 -13.99 10.19 -1.06
N LYS A 99 -12.70 9.92 -1.29
CA LYS A 99 -12.27 8.95 -2.29
C LYS A 99 -12.61 7.51 -1.90
N PHE A 100 -12.57 7.22 -0.62
CA PHE A 100 -12.95 5.92 -0.06
C PHE A 100 -14.47 5.74 -0.08
N ASP A 101 -15.21 6.73 0.39
CA ASP A 101 -16.67 6.70 0.48
C ASP A 101 -17.35 6.55 -0.90
N GLU A 102 -16.71 7.06 -1.95
CA GLU A 102 -17.18 6.84 -3.31
C GLU A 102 -17.16 5.35 -3.69
N LEU A 103 -16.11 4.60 -3.30
CA LEU A 103 -16.06 3.15 -3.51
C LEU A 103 -17.08 2.40 -2.64
N VAL A 104 -17.32 2.87 -1.42
CA VAL A 104 -18.38 2.33 -0.54
C VAL A 104 -19.74 2.53 -1.19
N LYS A 105 -20.03 3.72 -1.69
CA LYS A 105 -21.26 4.07 -2.37
C LYS A 105 -21.49 3.25 -3.64
N GLU A 106 -20.44 2.97 -4.39
CA GLU A 106 -20.47 2.09 -5.58
C GLU A 106 -20.55 0.60 -5.22
N GLY A 107 -20.55 0.26 -3.91
CA GLY A 107 -20.65 -1.11 -3.44
C GLY A 107 -19.39 -1.97 -3.65
N LEU A 108 -18.23 -1.35 -3.83
CA LEU A 108 -16.96 -2.03 -4.08
C LEU A 108 -16.18 -2.35 -2.80
N ILE A 109 -16.51 -1.71 -1.67
CA ILE A 109 -15.95 -1.99 -0.35
C ILE A 109 -16.93 -2.86 0.44
N ASN A 110 -16.39 -3.82 1.19
CA ASN A 110 -17.17 -4.60 2.15
C ASN A 110 -17.53 -3.72 3.35
N ASN A 111 -18.80 -3.31 3.45
CA ASN A 111 -19.30 -2.39 4.48
C ASN A 111 -19.24 -2.92 5.93
N THR A 112 -18.83 -4.16 6.13
CA THR A 112 -18.58 -4.74 7.47
C THR A 112 -17.09 -4.88 7.77
N LYS A 113 -16.23 -4.53 6.83
CA LYS A 113 -14.77 -4.65 6.88
C LYS A 113 -14.11 -3.37 6.36
N GLU A 114 -14.51 -2.26 6.95
CA GLU A 114 -13.95 -0.93 6.76
C GLU A 114 -13.86 -0.18 8.08
N THR A 115 -12.89 0.71 8.20
CA THR A 115 -12.72 1.58 9.37
C THR A 115 -11.88 2.80 9.03
N ASP A 116 -12.16 3.90 9.71
CA ASP A 116 -11.26 5.03 9.81
C ASP A 116 -10.14 4.65 10.78
N LEU A 117 -8.92 4.47 10.30
CA LEU A 117 -7.85 3.89 11.10
C LEU A 117 -6.87 4.93 11.61
N LEU A 118 -6.41 5.83 10.76
CA LEU A 118 -5.33 6.77 11.06
C LEU A 118 -5.73 8.21 10.77
N ALA A 119 -5.00 9.13 11.41
CA ALA A 119 -5.03 10.56 11.15
C ALA A 119 -3.61 11.08 10.89
N ASN A 120 -3.51 12.27 10.27
CA ASN A 120 -2.24 12.91 9.93
C ASN A 120 -2.35 14.44 10.01
N GLU A 121 -1.22 15.11 9.89
CA GLU A 121 -1.12 16.56 9.85
C GLU A 121 -0.52 17.02 8.51
N LEU A 122 -0.96 18.18 8.02
CA LEU A 122 -0.43 18.80 6.80
C LEU A 122 0.67 19.79 7.17
N VAL A 123 1.82 19.68 6.52
CA VAL A 123 2.99 20.51 6.81
C VAL A 123 3.61 21.12 5.55
N LEU A 124 4.27 22.25 5.76
CA LEU A 124 5.10 22.92 4.77
C LEU A 124 6.56 22.50 4.98
N ILE A 125 7.17 21.96 3.96
CA ILE A 125 8.59 21.58 3.95
C ILE A 125 9.39 22.42 2.98
N VAL A 126 10.67 22.56 3.30
CA VAL A 126 11.69 23.21 2.45
C VAL A 126 12.93 22.34 2.41
N PRO A 127 13.79 22.49 1.37
CA PRO A 127 15.13 21.90 1.41
C PRO A 127 15.90 22.44 2.62
N ASN A 128 16.82 21.64 3.18
CA ASN A 128 17.57 22.06 4.38
C ASN A 128 18.38 23.37 4.20
N ASN A 129 18.81 23.68 2.98
CA ASN A 129 19.49 24.96 2.69
C ASN A 129 18.55 26.18 2.74
N ASN A 130 17.25 25.99 2.49
CA ASN A 130 16.20 27.02 2.56
C ASN A 130 16.63 28.40 2.01
N GLU A 131 17.14 28.43 0.79
CA GLU A 131 17.71 29.64 0.17
C GLU A 131 16.71 30.80 0.11
N LYS A 132 15.42 30.52 -0.04
CA LYS A 132 14.35 31.53 -0.09
C LYS A 132 13.91 32.01 1.30
N GLN A 133 14.46 31.45 2.38
CA GLN A 133 14.13 31.80 3.77
C GLN A 133 12.61 31.73 4.07
N ILE A 134 11.98 30.65 3.63
CA ILE A 134 10.56 30.36 3.84
C ILE A 134 10.40 29.80 5.26
N GLN A 135 9.60 30.46 6.10
CA GLN A 135 9.37 30.10 7.51
C GLN A 135 7.89 29.88 7.81
N SER A 136 6.99 30.28 6.92
CA SER A 136 5.54 30.18 7.08
C SER A 136 4.86 29.97 5.73
N PHE A 137 3.56 29.69 5.73
CA PHE A 137 2.76 29.61 4.50
C PHE A 137 2.72 30.96 3.76
N GLU A 138 2.71 32.08 4.46
CA GLU A 138 2.74 33.43 3.86
C GLU A 138 4.04 33.65 3.09
N ASP A 139 5.13 33.07 3.56
CA ASP A 139 6.44 33.17 2.88
C ASP A 139 6.49 32.42 1.55
N LEU A 140 5.49 31.59 1.22
CA LEU A 140 5.39 30.94 -0.10
C LEU A 140 5.36 31.91 -1.25
N THR A 141 5.01 33.17 -0.99
CA THR A 141 5.12 34.26 -1.99
C THR A 141 6.56 34.53 -2.43
N LYS A 142 7.57 34.15 -1.64
CA LYS A 142 9.01 34.24 -1.96
C LYS A 142 9.50 33.09 -2.86
N ALA A 143 8.76 31.97 -2.90
CA ALA A 143 9.11 30.81 -3.72
C ALA A 143 8.96 31.12 -5.21
N GLU A 144 9.78 30.48 -6.03
CA GLU A 144 9.60 30.41 -7.48
C GLU A 144 8.82 29.18 -7.90
N LYS A 145 9.07 28.05 -7.21
CA LYS A 145 8.39 26.77 -7.45
C LYS A 145 7.98 26.13 -6.14
N ILE A 146 6.74 25.67 -6.09
CA ILE A 146 6.13 24.98 -4.95
C ILE A 146 5.59 23.65 -5.43
N ALA A 147 6.04 22.54 -4.87
CA ALA A 147 5.48 21.22 -5.21
C ALA A 147 4.19 20.96 -4.41
N LEU A 148 3.18 20.51 -5.10
CA LEU A 148 1.88 20.14 -4.54
C LEU A 148 1.30 18.95 -5.32
N GLY A 149 0.71 18.00 -4.64
CA GLY A 149 -0.03 16.93 -5.30
C GLY A 149 -1.16 17.47 -6.17
N THR A 150 -1.43 16.84 -7.31
CA THR A 150 -2.56 17.18 -8.17
C THR A 150 -3.86 17.03 -7.37
N PRO A 151 -4.63 18.11 -7.13
CA PRO A 151 -5.73 18.08 -6.14
C PRO A 151 -6.81 17.04 -6.43
N GLU A 152 -7.07 16.75 -7.70
CA GLU A 152 -8.12 15.81 -8.11
C GLU A 152 -7.78 14.35 -7.76
N THR A 153 -6.49 14.02 -7.68
CA THR A 153 -6.01 12.64 -7.52
C THR A 153 -5.15 12.39 -6.29
N VAL A 154 -4.62 13.46 -5.67
CA VAL A 154 -3.72 13.40 -4.52
C VAL A 154 -4.34 14.14 -3.34
N PRO A 155 -4.76 13.43 -2.27
CA PRO A 155 -5.42 14.05 -1.13
C PRO A 155 -4.61 15.18 -0.47
N ALA A 156 -3.30 15.01 -0.28
CA ALA A 156 -2.43 16.06 0.26
C ALA A 156 -2.47 17.34 -0.60
N GLY A 157 -2.64 17.21 -1.91
CA GLY A 157 -2.85 18.33 -2.81
C GLY A 157 -4.20 19.00 -2.62
N GLN A 158 -5.26 18.23 -2.46
CA GLN A 158 -6.59 18.76 -2.14
C GLN A 158 -6.58 19.54 -0.83
N TYR A 159 -6.07 18.96 0.26
CA TYR A 159 -5.95 19.64 1.56
C TYR A 159 -5.04 20.87 1.48
N GLY A 160 -3.96 20.81 0.69
CA GLY A 160 -3.07 21.93 0.47
C GLY A 160 -3.76 23.10 -0.21
N VAL A 161 -4.56 22.87 -1.26
CA VAL A 161 -5.37 23.90 -1.92
C VAL A 161 -6.41 24.47 -0.96
N GLU A 162 -7.13 23.64 -0.22
CA GLU A 162 -8.10 24.08 0.79
C GLU A 162 -7.44 25.03 1.80
N SER A 163 -6.29 24.63 2.36
CA SER A 163 -5.55 25.45 3.33
C SER A 163 -5.10 26.79 2.73
N LEU A 164 -4.51 26.77 1.54
CA LEU A 164 -4.04 27.99 0.88
C LEU A 164 -5.19 28.93 0.49
N GLN A 165 -6.35 28.38 0.12
CA GLN A 165 -7.56 29.17 -0.15
C GLN A 165 -8.10 29.81 1.15
N ASN A 166 -8.21 29.04 2.22
CA ASN A 166 -8.70 29.52 3.52
C ASN A 166 -7.76 30.54 4.16
N MET A 167 -6.44 30.41 3.92
CA MET A 167 -5.42 31.41 4.30
C MET A 167 -5.39 32.62 3.34
N LYS A 168 -6.17 32.60 2.23
CA LYS A 168 -6.18 33.65 1.19
C LYS A 168 -4.85 33.80 0.46
N LEU A 169 -4.07 32.74 0.35
CA LEU A 169 -2.76 32.70 -0.29
C LEU A 169 -2.81 32.08 -1.71
N TRP A 170 -3.86 31.32 -2.04
CA TRP A 170 -3.93 30.54 -3.28
C TRP A 170 -3.67 31.38 -4.53
N SER A 171 -4.34 32.51 -4.70
CA SER A 171 -4.18 33.39 -5.87
C SER A 171 -2.78 33.94 -6.06
N ALA A 172 -2.01 34.07 -4.97
CA ALA A 172 -0.63 34.55 -5.01
C ALA A 172 0.38 33.45 -5.37
N VAL A 173 0.02 32.17 -5.20
CA VAL A 173 0.96 31.06 -5.34
C VAL A 173 0.58 30.04 -6.42
N GLU A 174 -0.66 30.00 -6.90
CA GLU A 174 -1.15 29.00 -7.85
C GLU A 174 -0.30 28.90 -9.13
N SER A 175 0.18 30.03 -9.65
CA SER A 175 1.04 30.06 -10.85
C SER A 175 2.44 29.49 -10.63
N LYS A 176 2.82 29.24 -9.38
CA LYS A 176 4.12 28.70 -8.97
C LYS A 176 4.07 27.20 -8.68
N ILE A 177 2.87 26.60 -8.73
CA ILE A 177 2.66 25.20 -8.36
C ILE A 177 3.23 24.27 -9.44
N VAL A 178 4.03 23.32 -8.99
CA VAL A 178 4.48 22.15 -9.73
C VAL A 178 3.68 20.95 -9.22
N TYR A 179 2.76 20.49 -10.04
CA TYR A 179 1.88 19.38 -9.66
C TYR A 179 2.59 18.03 -9.74
N THR A 180 2.27 17.16 -8.78
CA THR A 180 2.84 15.82 -8.68
C THR A 180 1.75 14.74 -8.69
N LYS A 181 2.14 13.52 -9.02
CA LYS A 181 1.24 12.35 -9.10
C LYS A 181 0.87 11.75 -7.74
N ASP A 182 1.68 12.00 -6.72
CA ASP A 182 1.47 11.58 -5.33
C ASP A 182 2.28 12.46 -4.37
N VAL A 183 2.03 12.33 -3.06
CA VAL A 183 2.69 13.17 -2.04
C VAL A 183 4.18 12.84 -1.88
N ARG A 184 4.61 11.61 -2.14
CA ARG A 184 6.04 11.25 -2.07
C ARG A 184 6.86 11.87 -3.20
N GLN A 185 6.26 12.14 -4.34
CA GLN A 185 6.91 12.91 -5.39
C GLN A 185 7.11 14.37 -4.97
N VAL A 186 6.19 14.96 -4.17
CA VAL A 186 6.40 16.28 -3.56
C VAL A 186 7.64 16.27 -2.67
N LEU A 187 7.75 15.27 -1.79
CA LEU A 187 8.94 15.09 -0.94
C LEU A 187 10.21 14.99 -1.76
N THR A 188 10.24 14.13 -2.78
CA THR A 188 11.41 13.94 -3.66
C THR A 188 11.82 15.23 -4.37
N TYR A 189 10.86 16.01 -4.87
CA TYR A 189 11.18 17.29 -5.54
C TYR A 189 11.77 18.31 -4.56
N THR A 190 11.33 18.29 -3.31
CA THR A 190 11.89 19.15 -2.26
C THR A 190 13.28 18.67 -1.83
N GLU A 191 13.47 17.36 -1.61
CA GLU A 191 14.76 16.75 -1.29
C GLU A 191 15.87 17.05 -2.31
N THR A 192 15.49 17.08 -3.59
CA THR A 192 16.39 17.28 -4.72
C THR A 192 16.52 18.75 -5.14
N GLU A 193 15.94 19.66 -4.35
CA GLU A 193 15.98 21.10 -4.59
C GLU A 193 15.40 21.54 -5.96
N ASN A 194 14.54 20.71 -6.55
CA ASN A 194 13.82 21.04 -7.79
C ASN A 194 12.71 22.06 -7.56
N VAL A 195 12.31 22.26 -6.32
CA VAL A 195 11.35 23.24 -5.84
C VAL A 195 11.87 23.92 -4.57
N ASP A 196 11.35 25.10 -4.26
CA ASP A 196 11.74 25.85 -3.06
C ASP A 196 10.99 25.42 -1.82
N ALA A 197 9.80 24.83 -1.99
CA ALA A 197 8.94 24.35 -0.92
C ALA A 197 7.99 23.26 -1.43
N GLY A 198 7.45 22.48 -0.51
CA GLY A 198 6.42 21.48 -0.79
C GLY A 198 5.42 21.37 0.35
N ILE A 199 4.21 20.91 0.04
CA ILE A 199 3.18 20.60 1.04
C ILE A 199 3.01 19.10 1.05
N VAL A 200 3.23 18.49 2.22
CA VAL A 200 3.18 17.05 2.46
C VAL A 200 2.51 16.76 3.80
N TYR A 201 2.34 15.50 4.13
CA TYR A 201 2.00 15.11 5.50
C TYR A 201 3.23 15.13 6.40
N LYS A 202 3.01 15.34 7.69
CA LYS A 202 4.08 15.26 8.70
C LYS A 202 4.84 13.94 8.64
N THR A 203 4.13 12.83 8.41
CA THR A 203 4.74 11.50 8.28
C THR A 203 5.69 11.39 7.09
N ASP A 204 5.42 12.08 5.98
CA ASP A 204 6.34 12.13 4.82
C ASP A 204 7.63 12.88 5.16
N ALA A 205 7.53 13.99 5.91
CA ALA A 205 8.69 14.75 6.31
C ALA A 205 9.60 13.98 7.28
N LEU A 206 9.02 13.16 8.15
CA LEU A 206 9.76 12.40 9.18
C LEU A 206 10.68 11.31 8.61
N VAL A 207 10.44 10.83 7.39
CA VAL A 207 11.31 9.79 6.76
C VAL A 207 12.49 10.38 6.00
N SER A 208 12.64 11.69 5.97
CA SER A 208 13.70 12.37 5.23
C SER A 208 14.56 13.25 6.15
N ASP A 209 15.86 13.18 5.97
CA ASP A 209 16.85 14.06 6.60
C ASP A 209 17.29 15.24 5.70
N LYS A 210 16.70 15.34 4.50
CA LYS A 210 17.05 16.35 3.48
C LYS A 210 16.11 17.55 3.46
N VAL A 211 15.01 17.49 4.18
CA VAL A 211 14.01 18.54 4.26
C VAL A 211 13.78 18.98 5.69
N SER A 212 13.31 20.21 5.86
CA SER A 212 12.91 20.77 7.14
C SER A 212 11.43 21.13 7.13
N VAL A 213 10.71 20.78 8.18
CA VAL A 213 9.35 21.29 8.43
C VAL A 213 9.46 22.70 8.96
N VAL A 214 8.85 23.67 8.30
CA VAL A 214 8.88 25.09 8.71
C VAL A 214 7.56 25.58 9.24
N ALA A 215 6.44 24.92 8.90
CA ALA A 215 5.12 25.27 9.40
C ALA A 215 4.17 24.05 9.32
N SER A 216 3.18 24.03 10.20
CA SER A 216 2.02 23.12 10.11
C SER A 216 0.78 23.92 9.74
N ALA A 217 -0.08 23.37 8.89
CA ALA A 217 -1.37 23.97 8.61
C ALA A 217 -2.29 23.83 9.82
N ASN A 218 -3.05 24.88 10.14
CA ASN A 218 -4.07 24.78 11.16
C ASN A 218 -5.19 23.84 10.69
N GLU A 219 -5.68 23.00 11.58
CA GLU A 219 -6.70 21.98 11.30
C GLU A 219 -8.03 22.59 10.79
N ASP A 220 -8.33 23.85 11.15
CA ASP A 220 -9.51 24.57 10.69
C ASP A 220 -9.38 25.10 9.25
N THR A 221 -8.20 24.98 8.64
CA THR A 221 -7.96 25.44 7.26
C THR A 221 -8.24 24.39 6.19
N HIS A 222 -8.45 23.14 6.57
CA HIS A 222 -8.69 22.03 5.65
C HIS A 222 -9.61 20.97 6.28
N THR A 223 -10.19 20.13 5.44
CA THR A 223 -10.93 18.94 5.88
C THR A 223 -10.04 18.03 6.73
N PRO A 224 -10.58 17.38 7.80
CA PRO A 224 -9.80 16.44 8.61
C PRO A 224 -9.11 15.37 7.76
N ILE A 225 -7.84 15.11 8.06
CA ILE A 225 -7.01 14.14 7.33
C ILE A 225 -7.18 12.77 7.99
N ILE A 226 -8.05 11.96 7.42
CA ILE A 226 -8.39 10.62 7.90
C ILE A 226 -8.01 9.59 6.85
N TYR A 227 -7.50 8.45 7.30
CA TYR A 227 -7.09 7.31 6.48
C TYR A 227 -8.04 6.14 6.73
N PRO A 228 -9.08 5.98 5.92
CA PRO A 228 -9.91 4.78 5.93
C PRO A 228 -9.21 3.63 5.23
N VAL A 229 -9.46 2.42 5.73
CA VAL A 229 -9.02 1.16 5.14
C VAL A 229 -10.19 0.19 5.03
N GLY A 230 -10.26 -0.56 3.96
CA GLY A 230 -11.33 -1.55 3.76
C GLY A 230 -10.95 -2.66 2.80
N VAL A 231 -11.68 -3.77 2.95
CA VAL A 231 -11.56 -4.94 2.08
C VAL A 231 -12.42 -4.73 0.83
N ILE A 232 -11.85 -4.99 -0.33
CA ILE A 232 -12.58 -4.97 -1.60
C ILE A 232 -13.56 -6.15 -1.62
N LYS A 233 -14.84 -5.85 -1.89
CA LYS A 233 -15.95 -6.81 -1.79
C LYS A 233 -15.75 -8.04 -2.69
N ASP A 234 -15.27 -7.83 -3.91
CA ASP A 234 -15.08 -8.87 -4.91
C ASP A 234 -13.63 -9.41 -4.97
N SER A 235 -12.87 -9.24 -3.87
CA SER A 235 -11.54 -9.83 -3.73
C SER A 235 -11.60 -11.34 -3.97
N LYS A 236 -10.60 -11.87 -4.65
CA LYS A 236 -10.44 -13.32 -4.83
C LYS A 236 -9.87 -14.01 -3.59
N HIS A 237 -9.39 -13.23 -2.62
CA HIS A 237 -8.72 -13.67 -1.39
C HIS A 237 -9.35 -13.01 -0.16
N VAL A 238 -10.70 -13.03 -0.10
CA VAL A 238 -11.48 -12.30 0.92
C VAL A 238 -11.02 -12.65 2.33
N LYS A 239 -10.81 -13.93 2.63
CA LYS A 239 -10.39 -14.36 3.97
C LYS A 239 -9.02 -13.79 4.35
N GLU A 240 -8.04 -13.95 3.48
CA GLU A 240 -6.68 -13.45 3.71
C GLU A 240 -6.63 -11.92 3.77
N ALA A 241 -7.45 -11.26 2.97
CA ALA A 241 -7.62 -9.80 3.00
C ALA A 241 -8.24 -9.34 4.32
N GLU A 242 -9.26 -10.04 4.83
CA GLU A 242 -9.85 -9.76 6.14
C GLU A 242 -8.86 -10.01 7.29
N ASP A 243 -8.07 -11.09 7.23
CA ASP A 243 -7.04 -11.37 8.23
C ASP A 243 -5.99 -10.24 8.28
N PHE A 244 -5.54 -9.74 7.13
CA PHE A 244 -4.62 -8.59 7.06
C PHE A 244 -5.29 -7.27 7.50
N TYR A 245 -6.55 -7.05 7.14
CA TYR A 245 -7.34 -5.91 7.62
C TYR A 245 -7.42 -5.88 9.15
N HIS A 246 -7.61 -7.02 9.80
CA HIS A 246 -7.61 -7.11 11.27
C HIS A 246 -6.20 -6.91 11.86
N PHE A 247 -5.16 -7.43 11.20
CA PHE A 247 -3.79 -7.19 11.62
C PHE A 247 -3.44 -5.70 11.63
N LEU A 248 -3.85 -4.93 10.61
CA LEU A 248 -3.60 -3.49 10.54
C LEU A 248 -4.20 -2.71 11.72
N GLN A 249 -5.20 -3.26 12.41
CA GLN A 249 -5.86 -2.66 13.57
C GLN A 249 -5.28 -3.16 14.91
N SER A 250 -4.31 -4.06 14.89
CA SER A 250 -3.68 -4.61 16.09
C SER A 250 -2.81 -3.58 16.81
N ASP A 251 -2.58 -3.77 18.11
CA ASP A 251 -1.65 -2.96 18.89
C ASP A 251 -0.24 -2.96 18.31
N GLU A 252 0.19 -4.08 17.72
CA GLU A 252 1.47 -4.19 17.03
C GLU A 252 1.54 -3.25 15.83
N ALA A 253 0.53 -3.30 14.96
CA ALA A 253 0.46 -2.45 13.78
C ALA A 253 0.35 -0.97 14.16
N MET A 254 -0.47 -0.64 15.17
CA MET A 254 -0.62 0.75 15.65
C MET A 254 0.71 1.32 16.17
N LYS A 255 1.53 0.54 16.87
CA LYS A 255 2.87 0.95 17.31
C LYS A 255 3.80 1.26 16.14
N VAL A 256 3.70 0.51 15.03
CA VAL A 256 4.47 0.79 13.81
C VAL A 256 3.96 2.08 13.18
N PHE A 257 2.67 2.28 13.03
CA PHE A 257 2.12 3.53 12.50
C PHE A 257 2.54 4.74 13.34
N GLU A 258 2.47 4.65 14.67
CA GLU A 258 2.91 5.70 15.58
C GLU A 258 4.42 5.99 15.45
N LYS A 259 5.25 4.97 15.29
CA LYS A 259 6.69 5.10 15.02
C LYS A 259 6.96 5.96 13.79
N TYR A 260 6.13 5.84 12.76
CA TYR A 260 6.22 6.65 11.54
C TYR A 260 5.46 7.98 11.62
N GLY A 261 4.89 8.32 12.76
CA GLY A 261 4.27 9.62 13.05
C GLY A 261 2.77 9.69 12.77
N PHE A 262 2.13 8.59 12.40
CA PHE A 262 0.67 8.53 12.30
C PHE A 262 0.02 8.55 13.69
N GLN A 263 -1.20 9.05 13.75
CA GLN A 263 -2.06 9.00 14.92
C GLN A 263 -3.25 8.08 14.66
N GLY A 264 -3.84 7.47 15.68
CA GLY A 264 -5.12 6.81 15.55
C GLY A 264 -6.22 7.83 15.21
N ALA A 265 -7.19 7.43 14.40
CA ALA A 265 -8.30 8.30 14.01
C ALA A 265 -9.32 8.57 15.15
N ASN A 266 -9.24 7.82 16.28
CA ASN A 266 -10.15 7.88 17.44
C ASN A 266 -9.43 8.48 18.67
#